data_add976015cedd8275240a085891bc232
#
_entry.id   add976015cedd8275240a085891bc232
#
_cell.length_a   1.000
_cell.length_b   1.000
_cell.length_c   1.000
_cell.angle_alpha   90.00
_cell.angle_beta   90.00
_cell.angle_gamma   90.00
#
_symmetry.space_group_name_H-M   'P 1'
#
loop_
_entity.id
_entity.type
_entity.pdbx_description
1 polymer ?
#
loop_
_entity_poly.entity_id
_entity_poly.type
_entity_poly.pdbx_seq_one_letter_code
_entity_poly.pdbx_strand_id
1 'polypeptide(L)'
;MAIRYEGQSCKVISSDYHSGQGKMGGVAHVRLKNLSTGTFRDHSFRAELKLDVLQVEKQSLAFLYSDADQCFFMNPETFDQIGIDSALIGAASRFLQPEMQLPVEFVEGRPVSVVFPDIIEMRVAETAPPAHGQQDNTWKAARLDNGVEIMVPQFIKVGDMIRLEVEGLRYVDRAKAAAR
;
A
#
# COMPACT_ATOMS: atom_id res chain seq x y z
N MET A 1 -0.80 14.32 -3.58
CA MET A 1 -0.09 15.62 -3.67
C MET A 1 1.06 15.60 -2.68
N ALA A 2 2.25 16.02 -3.09
CA ALA A 2 3.40 16.19 -2.19
C ALA A 2 3.68 17.69 -2.01
N ILE A 3 4.11 18.06 -0.80
CA ILE A 3 4.42 19.44 -0.43
C ILE A 3 5.75 19.51 0.32
N ARG A 4 6.41 20.65 0.26
CA ARG A 4 7.53 20.96 1.14
C ARG A 4 6.99 21.67 2.40
N TYR A 5 7.22 21.07 3.54
CA TYR A 5 6.82 21.61 4.83
C TYR A 5 7.99 21.52 5.82
N GLU A 6 8.35 22.65 6.43
CA GLU A 6 9.53 22.76 7.34
C GLU A 6 10.81 22.18 6.76
N GLY A 7 11.04 22.38 5.45
CA GLY A 7 12.22 21.84 4.76
C GLY A 7 12.16 20.34 4.44
N GLN A 8 11.07 19.66 4.78
CA GLN A 8 10.86 18.24 4.56
C GLN A 8 9.85 18.01 3.45
N SER A 9 10.09 16.97 2.62
CA SER A 9 9.13 16.54 1.61
C SER A 9 8.08 15.64 2.25
N CYS A 10 6.81 16.04 2.17
CA CYS A 10 5.69 15.36 2.80
C CYS A 10 4.59 15.04 1.78
N LYS A 11 3.99 13.84 1.89
CA LYS A 11 2.78 13.47 1.13
C LYS A 11 1.54 13.83 1.95
N VAL A 12 0.60 14.52 1.32
CA VAL A 12 -0.72 14.77 1.89
C VAL A 12 -1.55 13.51 1.77
N ILE A 13 -1.95 12.95 2.90
CA ILE A 13 -2.74 11.71 2.98
C ILE A 13 -4.23 12.03 3.03
N SER A 14 -4.62 12.97 3.90
CA SER A 14 -6.00 13.48 3.98
C SER A 14 -6.00 14.98 4.24
N SER A 15 -7.07 15.64 3.85
CA SER A 15 -7.27 17.06 4.09
C SER A 15 -8.76 17.33 4.32
N ASP A 16 -9.07 17.84 5.50
CA ASP A 16 -10.42 18.26 5.90
C ASP A 16 -10.44 19.77 6.09
N TYR A 17 -11.25 20.44 5.27
CA TYR A 17 -11.37 21.90 5.32
C TYR A 17 -12.59 22.33 6.13
N HIS A 18 -12.36 23.18 7.13
CA HIS A 18 -13.40 23.84 7.91
C HIS A 18 -13.42 25.33 7.57
N SER A 19 -14.56 25.79 7.03
CA SER A 19 -14.77 27.22 6.77
C SER A 19 -14.88 27.98 8.07
N GLY A 20 -14.06 29.04 8.22
CA GLY A 20 -14.18 29.95 9.36
C GLY A 20 -15.46 30.80 9.31
N GLN A 21 -15.98 31.17 10.47
CA GLN A 21 -17.07 32.15 10.57
C GLN A 21 -16.52 33.57 10.75
N GLY A 22 -17.04 34.53 9.97
CA GLY A 22 -16.68 35.93 10.06
C GLY A 22 -15.25 36.25 9.57
N LYS A 23 -14.50 37.04 10.34
CA LYS A 23 -13.11 37.44 10.03
C LYS A 23 -12.06 36.36 10.26
N MET A 24 -12.43 35.22 10.83
CA MET A 24 -11.53 34.07 10.99
C MET A 24 -11.53 33.28 9.70
N GLY A 25 -10.40 33.29 8.99
CA GLY A 25 -10.17 32.47 7.81
C GLY A 25 -10.37 30.98 8.10
N GLY A 26 -10.69 30.18 7.06
CA GLY A 26 -10.83 28.73 7.20
C GLY A 26 -9.53 28.05 7.61
N VAL A 27 -9.65 26.85 8.19
CA VAL A 27 -8.55 25.99 8.60
C VAL A 27 -8.65 24.65 7.89
N ALA A 28 -7.56 24.20 7.30
CA ALA A 28 -7.44 22.86 6.74
C ALA A 28 -6.67 21.95 7.71
N HIS A 29 -7.32 20.92 8.21
CA HIS A 29 -6.66 19.85 8.97
C HIS A 29 -6.09 18.84 7.99
N VAL A 30 -4.78 18.64 8.04
CA VAL A 30 -4.07 17.83 7.03
C VAL A 30 -3.25 16.78 7.73
N ARG A 31 -3.38 15.55 7.28
CA ARG A 31 -2.50 14.46 7.68
C ARG A 31 -1.38 14.32 6.67
N LEU A 32 -0.15 14.48 7.15
CA LEU A 32 1.07 14.43 6.35
C LEU A 32 1.85 13.16 6.65
N LYS A 33 2.40 12.52 5.61
CA LYS A 33 3.41 11.47 5.73
C LYS A 33 4.75 12.05 5.29
N ASN A 34 5.73 12.06 6.16
CA ASN A 34 7.10 12.41 5.80
C ASN A 34 7.65 11.38 4.82
N LEU A 35 8.14 11.82 3.65
CA LEU A 35 8.59 10.93 2.58
C LEU A 35 9.95 10.30 2.85
N SER A 36 10.75 10.87 3.75
CA SER A 36 12.07 10.34 4.11
C SER A 36 12.01 9.36 5.28
N THR A 37 11.14 9.61 6.26
CA THR A 37 11.07 8.81 7.50
C THR A 37 9.85 7.91 7.59
N GLY A 38 8.86 8.09 6.69
CA GLY A 38 7.58 7.37 6.73
C GLY A 38 6.64 7.79 7.87
N THR A 39 7.04 8.70 8.74
CA THR A 39 6.26 9.12 9.93
C THR A 39 5.06 9.98 9.54
N PHE A 40 3.95 9.78 10.27
CA PHE A 40 2.74 10.59 10.09
C PHE A 40 2.70 11.74 11.08
N ARG A 41 2.21 12.89 10.62
CA ARG A 41 1.94 14.07 11.46
C ARG A 41 0.62 14.70 11.04
N ASP A 42 -0.20 15.08 12.02
CA ASP A 42 -1.38 15.89 11.79
C ASP A 42 -1.01 17.36 11.97
N HIS A 43 -1.41 18.20 11.03
CA HIS A 43 -1.15 19.64 11.05
C HIS A 43 -2.36 20.42 10.58
N SER A 44 -2.51 21.65 11.10
CA SER A 44 -3.59 22.57 10.74
C SER A 44 -3.03 23.78 10.02
N PHE A 45 -3.40 23.96 8.77
CA PHE A 45 -3.01 25.11 7.97
C PHE A 45 -4.13 26.14 7.90
N ARG A 46 -3.76 27.41 7.96
CA ARG A 46 -4.70 28.48 7.60
C ARG A 46 -4.95 28.43 6.09
N ALA A 47 -6.19 28.68 5.67
CA ALA A 47 -6.58 28.59 4.25
C ALA A 47 -5.78 29.50 3.31
N GLU A 48 -5.21 30.57 3.83
CA GLU A 48 -4.42 31.55 3.06
C GLU A 48 -2.95 31.16 2.90
N LEU A 49 -2.50 30.06 3.56
CA LEU A 49 -1.11 29.64 3.51
C LEU A 49 -0.79 29.04 2.13
N LYS A 50 0.17 29.62 1.44
CA LYS A 50 0.73 29.05 0.22
C LYS A 50 1.74 27.97 0.59
N LEU A 51 1.50 26.79 0.10
CA LEU A 51 2.40 25.65 0.29
C LEU A 51 3.18 25.40 -1.01
N ASP A 52 4.46 25.06 -0.89
CA ASP A 52 5.26 24.64 -2.03
C ASP A 52 4.86 23.22 -2.43
N VAL A 53 4.22 23.12 -3.59
CA VAL A 53 3.81 21.82 -4.16
C VAL A 53 5.00 21.19 -4.88
N LEU A 54 5.34 19.96 -4.49
CA LEU A 54 6.40 19.19 -5.13
C LEU A 54 5.83 18.34 -6.26
N GLN A 55 6.57 18.27 -7.36
CA GLN A 55 6.22 17.40 -8.47
C GLN A 55 6.44 15.94 -8.07
N VAL A 56 5.43 15.11 -8.30
CA VAL A 56 5.50 13.67 -8.10
C VAL A 56 5.55 13.01 -9.47
N GLU A 57 6.64 12.35 -9.77
CA GLU A 57 6.80 11.54 -10.98
C GLU A 57 6.46 10.08 -10.66
N LYS A 58 5.83 9.39 -11.61
CA LYS A 58 5.51 7.97 -11.49
C LYS A 58 6.26 7.21 -12.58
N GLN A 59 6.97 6.18 -12.17
CA GLN A 59 7.64 5.24 -13.07
C GLN A 59 7.17 3.83 -12.78
N SER A 60 6.88 3.04 -13.82
CA SER A 60 6.56 1.62 -13.66
C SER A 60 7.87 0.84 -13.56
N LEU A 61 8.11 0.21 -12.42
CA LEU A 61 9.32 -0.57 -12.17
C LEU A 61 8.96 -2.02 -11.88
N ALA A 62 9.81 -2.94 -12.34
CA ALA A 62 9.69 -4.36 -12.07
C ALA A 62 10.43 -4.70 -10.78
N PHE A 63 9.76 -5.40 -9.86
CA PHE A 63 10.41 -5.92 -8.66
C PHE A 63 11.35 -7.08 -9.04
N LEU A 64 12.57 -7.08 -8.51
CA LEU A 64 13.57 -8.11 -8.72
C LEU A 64 13.66 -9.06 -7.53
N TYR A 65 14.11 -8.53 -6.40
CA TYR A 65 14.31 -9.27 -5.15
C TYR A 65 14.36 -8.31 -3.96
N SER A 66 14.32 -8.87 -2.76
CA SER A 66 14.54 -8.11 -1.53
C SER A 66 15.67 -8.73 -0.72
N ASP A 67 16.39 -7.90 0.02
CA ASP A 67 17.26 -8.30 1.11
C ASP A 67 16.63 -7.92 2.47
N ALA A 68 17.45 -7.87 3.55
CA ALA A 68 16.95 -7.59 4.89
C ALA A 68 16.26 -6.23 5.02
N ASP A 69 16.77 -5.20 4.35
CA ASP A 69 16.37 -3.80 4.55
C ASP A 69 15.81 -3.14 3.29
N GLN A 70 16.09 -3.68 2.10
CA GLN A 70 15.74 -3.07 0.83
C GLN A 70 15.02 -4.02 -0.12
N CYS A 71 14.15 -3.43 -0.93
CA CYS A 71 13.53 -4.07 -2.09
C CYS A 71 14.11 -3.45 -3.36
N PHE A 72 14.61 -4.29 -4.27
CA PHE A 72 15.26 -3.87 -5.51
C PHE A 72 14.28 -3.93 -6.67
N PHE A 73 14.21 -2.82 -7.38
CA PHE A 73 13.37 -2.66 -8.56
C PHE A 73 14.22 -2.27 -9.76
N MET A 74 13.75 -2.58 -10.95
CA MET A 74 14.40 -2.26 -12.21
C MET A 74 13.44 -1.54 -13.14
N ASN A 75 13.92 -0.50 -13.79
CA ASN A 75 13.21 0.11 -14.89
C ASN A 75 13.31 -0.80 -16.12
N PRO A 76 12.18 -1.27 -16.70
CA PRO A 76 12.21 -2.21 -17.83
C PRO A 76 12.72 -1.57 -19.14
N GLU A 77 12.76 -0.24 -19.24
CA GLU A 77 13.20 0.48 -20.42
C GLU A 77 14.71 0.83 -20.37
N THR A 78 15.18 1.31 -19.21
CA THR A 78 16.58 1.74 -19.04
C THR A 78 17.46 0.70 -18.39
N PHE A 79 16.87 -0.34 -17.77
CA PHE A 79 17.54 -1.37 -16.97
C PHE A 79 18.27 -0.83 -15.73
N ASP A 80 18.00 0.42 -15.36
CA ASP A 80 18.50 0.99 -14.12
C ASP A 80 17.85 0.30 -12.91
N GLN A 81 18.68 -0.06 -11.93
CA GLN A 81 18.22 -0.69 -10.69
C GLN A 81 18.26 0.32 -9.55
N ILE A 82 17.21 0.29 -8.74
CA ILE A 82 17.10 1.11 -7.54
C ILE A 82 16.72 0.26 -6.33
N GLY A 83 17.34 0.55 -5.18
CA GLY A 83 16.94 0.02 -3.88
C GLY A 83 15.93 0.96 -3.21
N ILE A 84 14.85 0.41 -2.70
CA ILE A 84 13.83 1.12 -1.94
C ILE A 84 13.78 0.49 -0.54
N ASP A 85 13.86 1.32 0.50
CA ASP A 85 13.76 0.87 1.88
C ASP A 85 12.45 0.11 2.12
N SER A 86 12.54 -1.10 2.66
CA SER A 86 11.38 -1.94 2.96
C SER A 86 10.39 -1.26 3.90
N ALA A 87 10.87 -0.36 4.77
CA ALA A 87 10.02 0.43 5.65
C ALA A 87 9.10 1.42 4.89
N LEU A 88 9.53 1.93 3.73
CA LEU A 88 8.69 2.78 2.87
C LEU A 88 7.53 2.01 2.24
N ILE A 89 7.76 0.74 1.92
CA ILE A 89 6.75 -0.16 1.33
C ILE A 89 5.81 -0.68 2.43
N GLY A 90 6.33 -0.93 3.62
CA GLY A 90 5.58 -1.40 4.77
C GLY A 90 5.10 -2.86 4.62
N ALA A 91 3.92 -3.17 5.17
CA ALA A 91 3.37 -4.53 5.18
C ALA A 91 3.15 -5.11 3.77
N ALA A 92 2.96 -4.26 2.76
CA ALA A 92 2.77 -4.67 1.37
C ALA A 92 4.02 -5.33 0.76
N SER A 93 5.22 -5.12 1.34
CA SER A 93 6.45 -5.77 0.88
C SER A 93 6.37 -7.30 0.87
N ARG A 94 5.56 -7.90 1.74
CA ARG A 94 5.31 -9.35 1.82
C ARG A 94 4.61 -9.92 0.58
N PHE A 95 3.99 -9.07 -0.23
CA PHE A 95 3.23 -9.45 -1.43
C PHE A 95 4.00 -9.19 -2.72
N LEU A 96 5.23 -8.70 -2.63
CA LEU A 96 6.10 -8.54 -3.78
C LEU A 96 6.45 -9.91 -4.38
N GLN A 97 6.27 -10.02 -5.69
CA GLN A 97 6.64 -11.20 -6.46
C GLN A 97 7.62 -10.79 -7.57
N PRO A 98 8.61 -11.63 -7.89
CA PRO A 98 9.54 -11.35 -8.99
C PRO A 98 8.79 -10.98 -10.28
N GLU A 99 9.32 -10.00 -11.00
CA GLU A 99 8.76 -9.45 -12.25
C GLU A 99 7.45 -8.66 -12.09
N MET A 100 6.92 -8.51 -10.85
CA MET A 100 5.74 -7.70 -10.59
C MET A 100 6.04 -6.24 -10.93
N GLN A 101 5.28 -5.67 -11.86
CA GLN A 101 5.40 -4.26 -12.24
C GLN A 101 4.51 -3.40 -11.36
N LEU A 102 5.12 -2.45 -10.68
CA LEU A 102 4.43 -1.53 -9.77
C LEU A 102 4.81 -0.08 -10.08
N PRO A 103 3.84 0.85 -9.98
CA PRO A 103 4.15 2.26 -10.04
C PRO A 103 4.94 2.67 -8.79
N VAL A 104 6.09 3.29 -9.01
CA VAL A 104 6.91 3.90 -7.96
C VAL A 104 6.81 5.41 -8.11
N GLU A 105 6.50 6.09 -7.01
CA GLU A 105 6.43 7.54 -6.96
C GLU A 105 7.79 8.11 -6.57
N PHE A 106 8.23 9.12 -7.33
CA PHE A 106 9.47 9.84 -7.11
C PHE A 106 9.19 11.30 -6.79
N VAL A 107 9.93 11.84 -5.86
CA VAL A 107 9.97 13.27 -5.55
C VAL A 107 11.42 13.71 -5.59
N GLU A 108 11.74 14.71 -6.44
CA GLU A 108 13.10 15.20 -6.61
C GLU A 108 14.12 14.08 -6.93
N GLY A 109 13.70 13.12 -7.78
CA GLY A 109 14.52 11.99 -8.21
C GLY A 109 14.71 10.88 -7.16
N ARG A 110 14.06 10.97 -6.00
CA ARG A 110 14.11 9.95 -4.94
C ARG A 110 12.83 9.14 -4.89
N PRO A 111 12.91 7.81 -4.78
CA PRO A 111 11.74 7.00 -4.60
C PRO A 111 11.13 7.26 -3.22
N VAL A 112 9.83 7.52 -3.17
CA VAL A 112 9.12 7.90 -1.93
C VAL A 112 7.94 7.00 -1.60
N SER A 113 7.44 6.25 -2.57
CA SER A 113 6.31 5.35 -2.37
C SER A 113 6.25 4.32 -3.50
N VAL A 114 5.89 3.09 -3.16
CA VAL A 114 5.49 2.06 -4.12
C VAL A 114 3.98 1.94 -4.04
N VAL A 115 3.31 2.04 -5.17
CA VAL A 115 1.84 1.99 -5.23
C VAL A 115 1.42 0.56 -5.49
N PHE A 116 0.87 -0.08 -4.46
CA PHE A 116 0.27 -1.40 -4.58
C PHE A 116 -1.18 -1.30 -5.03
N PRO A 117 -1.70 -2.32 -5.72
CA PRO A 117 -3.14 -2.46 -5.91
C PRO A 117 -3.81 -2.71 -4.54
N ASP A 118 -4.99 -2.14 -4.34
CA ASP A 118 -5.74 -2.32 -3.09
C ASP A 118 -6.11 -3.78 -2.84
N ILE A 119 -6.33 -4.53 -3.92
CA ILE A 119 -6.72 -5.94 -3.90
C ILE A 119 -5.75 -6.74 -4.75
N ILE A 120 -5.27 -7.84 -4.21
CA ILE A 120 -4.40 -8.81 -4.89
C ILE A 120 -4.99 -10.22 -4.85
N GLU A 121 -4.56 -11.06 -5.78
CA GLU A 121 -4.91 -12.48 -5.80
C GLU A 121 -3.76 -13.30 -5.23
N MET A 122 -4.09 -14.20 -4.30
CA MET A 122 -3.14 -15.09 -3.67
C MET A 122 -3.72 -16.49 -3.54
N ARG A 123 -2.85 -17.50 -3.61
CA ARG A 123 -3.23 -18.88 -3.41
C ARG A 123 -3.15 -19.25 -1.93
N VAL A 124 -4.13 -20.03 -1.48
CA VAL A 124 -4.12 -20.62 -0.15
C VAL A 124 -3.22 -21.86 -0.13
N ALA A 125 -2.10 -21.79 0.58
CA ALA A 125 -1.15 -22.90 0.75
C ALA A 125 -1.63 -23.90 1.79
N GLU A 126 -2.13 -23.41 2.93
CA GLU A 126 -2.57 -24.23 4.05
C GLU A 126 -3.83 -23.66 4.69
N THR A 127 -4.76 -24.52 5.03
CA THR A 127 -5.93 -24.18 5.88
C THR A 127 -6.56 -25.46 6.42
N ALA A 128 -7.29 -25.38 7.52
CA ALA A 128 -8.09 -26.49 8.03
C ALA A 128 -9.14 -26.93 7.00
N PRO A 129 -9.49 -28.22 6.95
CA PRO A 129 -10.60 -28.68 6.12
C PRO A 129 -11.91 -27.98 6.51
N PRO A 130 -12.87 -27.87 5.59
CA PRO A 130 -14.19 -27.32 5.90
C PRO A 130 -14.84 -28.13 7.02
N ALA A 131 -15.29 -27.46 8.07
CA ALA A 131 -16.04 -28.13 9.14
C ALA A 131 -17.49 -28.34 8.69
N HIS A 132 -17.91 -29.60 8.61
CA HIS A 132 -19.30 -29.94 8.33
C HIS A 132 -20.18 -29.63 9.57
N GLY A 133 -21.22 -28.83 9.38
CA GLY A 133 -22.23 -28.54 10.42
C GLY A 133 -22.04 -27.24 11.21
N GLN A 134 -21.03 -26.42 10.91
CA GLN A 134 -20.96 -25.06 11.45
C GLN A 134 -21.64 -24.07 10.52
N GLN A 135 -22.29 -23.06 11.10
CA GLN A 135 -22.96 -22.00 10.37
C GLN A 135 -21.98 -21.32 9.40
N ASP A 136 -22.46 -20.92 8.21
CA ASP A 136 -21.68 -20.28 7.13
C ASP A 136 -20.90 -19.02 7.55
N ASN A 137 -21.07 -18.55 8.78
CA ASN A 137 -20.49 -17.32 9.31
C ASN A 137 -19.21 -17.54 10.15
N THR A 138 -18.65 -18.74 10.17
CA THR A 138 -17.41 -19.02 10.91
C THR A 138 -16.19 -18.80 10.02
N TRP A 139 -15.16 -18.19 10.62
CA TRP A 139 -13.87 -17.92 9.98
C TRP A 139 -12.84 -18.92 10.48
N LYS A 140 -11.85 -19.22 9.66
CA LYS A 140 -10.69 -20.04 10.00
C LYS A 140 -9.40 -19.40 9.50
N ALA A 141 -8.28 -19.77 10.12
CA ALA A 141 -6.97 -19.34 9.67
C ALA A 141 -6.58 -20.04 8.36
N ALA A 142 -5.98 -19.29 7.46
CA ALA A 142 -5.36 -19.79 6.24
C ALA A 142 -4.00 -19.15 6.07
N ARG A 143 -3.03 -19.94 5.62
CA ARG A 143 -1.70 -19.48 5.23
C ARG A 143 -1.63 -19.38 3.72
N LEU A 144 -1.15 -18.27 3.20
CA LEU A 144 -0.96 -18.02 1.79
C LEU A 144 0.41 -18.54 1.32
N ASP A 145 0.62 -18.65 -0.01
CA ASP A 145 1.87 -19.14 -0.59
C ASP A 145 3.11 -18.33 -0.16
N ASN A 146 2.92 -17.05 0.17
CA ASN A 146 3.98 -16.18 0.70
C ASN A 146 4.17 -16.26 2.22
N GLY A 147 3.48 -17.20 2.90
CA GLY A 147 3.57 -17.40 4.34
C GLY A 147 2.74 -16.46 5.21
N VAL A 148 2.02 -15.51 4.61
CA VAL A 148 1.12 -14.60 5.35
C VAL A 148 -0.12 -15.36 5.80
N GLU A 149 -0.51 -15.17 7.07
CA GLU A 149 -1.73 -15.75 7.64
C GLU A 149 -2.85 -14.72 7.63
N ILE A 150 -4.02 -15.16 7.18
CA ILE A 150 -5.26 -14.37 7.17
C ILE A 150 -6.44 -15.22 7.63
N MET A 151 -7.53 -14.55 7.99
CA MET A 151 -8.80 -15.22 8.27
C MET A 151 -9.61 -15.35 6.99
N VAL A 152 -10.14 -16.55 6.73
CA VAL A 152 -10.97 -16.87 5.56
C VAL A 152 -12.26 -17.59 5.99
N PRO A 153 -13.33 -17.53 5.18
CA PRO A 153 -14.55 -18.30 5.43
C PRO A 153 -14.29 -19.82 5.41
N GLN A 154 -15.13 -20.59 6.10
CA GLN A 154 -14.99 -22.03 6.25
C GLN A 154 -14.95 -22.82 4.93
N PHE A 155 -15.61 -22.34 3.88
CA PHE A 155 -15.67 -23.01 2.58
C PHE A 155 -14.39 -22.96 1.76
N ILE A 156 -13.44 -22.07 2.13
CA ILE A 156 -12.15 -21.93 1.43
C ILE A 156 -11.29 -23.18 1.68
N LYS A 157 -10.63 -23.66 0.63
CA LYS A 157 -9.80 -24.87 0.62
C LYS A 157 -8.36 -24.54 0.22
N VAL A 158 -7.47 -25.47 0.54
CA VAL A 158 -6.09 -25.46 0.02
C VAL A 158 -6.12 -25.46 -1.51
N GLY A 159 -5.32 -24.60 -2.12
CA GLY A 159 -5.25 -24.42 -3.58
C GLY A 159 -6.23 -23.39 -4.14
N ASP A 160 -7.21 -22.91 -3.35
CA ASP A 160 -8.10 -21.84 -3.80
C ASP A 160 -7.33 -20.54 -4.04
N MET A 161 -7.67 -19.84 -5.13
CA MET A 161 -7.24 -18.47 -5.38
C MET A 161 -8.25 -17.53 -4.69
N ILE A 162 -7.76 -16.65 -3.85
CA ILE A 162 -8.58 -15.68 -3.13
C ILE A 162 -8.12 -14.26 -3.43
N ARG A 163 -9.04 -13.31 -3.37
CA ARG A 163 -8.75 -11.89 -3.39
C ARG A 163 -8.70 -11.35 -1.97
N LEU A 164 -7.66 -10.60 -1.67
CA LEU A 164 -7.48 -9.98 -0.36
C LEU A 164 -7.13 -8.50 -0.49
N GLU A 165 -7.57 -7.72 0.46
CA GLU A 165 -7.17 -6.33 0.65
C GLU A 165 -5.79 -6.29 1.31
N VAL A 166 -4.84 -5.59 0.65
CA VAL A 166 -3.42 -5.58 1.07
C VAL A 166 -3.22 -4.85 2.39
N GLU A 167 -3.86 -3.68 2.57
CA GLU A 167 -3.64 -2.83 3.75
C GLU A 167 -4.19 -3.46 5.03
N GLY A 168 -5.40 -4.03 4.97
CA GLY A 168 -6.07 -4.64 6.12
C GLY A 168 -5.85 -6.14 6.25
N LEU A 169 -5.14 -6.79 5.33
CA LEU A 169 -4.97 -8.25 5.27
C LEU A 169 -6.31 -8.99 5.36
N ARG A 170 -7.33 -8.47 4.69
CA ARG A 170 -8.70 -8.98 4.79
C ARG A 170 -9.07 -9.75 3.53
N TYR A 171 -9.68 -10.90 3.75
CA TYR A 171 -10.34 -11.65 2.69
C TYR A 171 -11.48 -10.82 2.08
N VAL A 172 -11.52 -10.74 0.75
CA VAL A 172 -12.58 -10.06 0.00
C VAL A 172 -13.53 -11.11 -0.58
N ASP A 173 -13.04 -11.94 -1.47
CA ASP A 173 -13.78 -13.04 -2.05
C ASP A 173 -12.85 -14.11 -2.65
N ARG A 174 -13.45 -15.17 -3.20
CA ARG A 174 -12.73 -16.17 -3.98
C ARG A 174 -12.58 -15.70 -5.41
N ALA A 175 -11.34 -15.67 -5.91
CA ALA A 175 -11.10 -15.35 -7.31
C ALA A 175 -11.84 -16.35 -8.19
N LYS A 176 -12.56 -15.85 -9.19
CA LYS A 176 -13.18 -16.70 -10.20
C LYS A 176 -12.06 -17.37 -10.99
N ALA A 177 -12.13 -18.70 -11.14
CA ALA A 177 -11.24 -19.39 -12.06
C ALA A 177 -11.34 -18.70 -13.42
N ALA A 178 -10.19 -18.26 -13.96
CA ALA A 178 -10.17 -17.71 -15.31
C ALA A 178 -10.79 -18.79 -16.23
N ALA A 179 -11.88 -18.45 -16.89
CA ALA A 179 -12.45 -19.31 -17.90
C ALA A 179 -11.38 -19.47 -19.00
N ARG A 180 -10.95 -20.70 -19.23
CA ARG A 180 -10.06 -21.09 -20.33
C ARG A 180 -10.77 -20.91 -21.64
#